data_3ba21c2bae4c4847079c2d78d841c47e
#
_entry.id   3ba21c2bae4c4847079c2d78d841c47e
#
_cell.length_a   1.000
_cell.length_b   1.000
_cell.length_c   1.000
_cell.angle_alpha   90.00
_cell.angle_beta   90.00
_cell.angle_gamma   90.00
#
_symmetry.space_group_name_H-M   'P 1'
#
loop_
_entity.id
_entity.type
_entity.pdbx_description
1 polymer ?
#
loop_
_entity_poly.entity_id
_entity_poly.type
_entity_poly.pdbx_seq_one_letter_code
_entity_poly.pdbx_strand_id
1 'polypeptide(L)'
;LTFMYLFEYIRSEHAVGTASAYSPLLGFFVRQGTSINVIKYTELFETRLNPDAYYSLYNTLKWLSDSWIDHLLNLNLNFEFGRQSLETAISGTYLADFVSYNANPTTYLTGMGYGSCYLEELYVDFGYIGVFLGNVIYGILLCVLLKNAVNRGNIWRIAIGLFMIDAIFKAPRATFDAFFGSFLYFNSWGPFLLIFIFVNVCMTKNNRYVR
;
A
#
# COMPACT_ATOMS: atom_id res chain seq x y z
N LEU A 1 -8.84 -9.48 -16.23
CA LEU A 1 -7.69 -10.36 -16.51
C LEU A 1 -6.94 -9.91 -17.76
N THR A 2 -7.60 -9.75 -18.93
CA THR A 2 -6.97 -9.37 -20.21
C THR A 2 -6.26 -8.01 -20.13
N PHE A 3 -6.84 -7.03 -19.45
CA PHE A 3 -6.24 -5.71 -19.28
C PHE A 3 -5.00 -5.73 -18.39
N MET A 4 -5.02 -6.49 -17.29
CA MET A 4 -3.86 -6.68 -16.42
C MET A 4 -2.73 -7.42 -17.15
N TYR A 5 -3.09 -8.38 -17.99
CA TYR A 5 -2.15 -9.08 -18.86
C TYR A 5 -1.49 -8.15 -19.88
N LEU A 6 -2.27 -7.29 -20.55
CA LEU A 6 -1.74 -6.32 -21.51
C LEU A 6 -0.79 -5.33 -20.84
N PHE A 7 -1.14 -4.86 -19.65
CA PHE A 7 -0.30 -3.95 -18.87
C PHE A 7 1.01 -4.59 -18.43
N GLU A 8 0.97 -5.86 -18.03
CA GLU A 8 2.16 -6.65 -17.69
C GLU A 8 3.03 -6.92 -18.90
N TYR A 9 2.43 -7.18 -20.06
CA TYR A 9 3.14 -7.37 -21.32
C TYR A 9 3.91 -6.11 -21.74
N ILE A 10 3.28 -4.95 -21.72
CA ILE A 10 3.91 -3.66 -22.03
C ILE A 10 5.05 -3.36 -21.05
N ARG A 11 4.86 -3.65 -19.77
CA ARG A 11 5.88 -3.46 -18.74
C ARG A 11 7.05 -4.42 -18.90
N SER A 12 6.82 -5.64 -19.37
CA SER A 12 7.88 -6.65 -19.56
C SER A 12 8.73 -6.41 -20.80
N GLU A 13 8.21 -5.76 -21.83
CA GLU A 13 9.02 -5.32 -23.00
C GLU A 13 10.07 -4.27 -22.62
N HIS A 14 9.82 -3.46 -21.59
CA HIS A 14 10.77 -2.46 -21.08
C HIS A 14 11.75 -3.03 -20.05
N ALA A 15 11.50 -4.23 -19.54
CA ALA A 15 12.39 -4.94 -18.63
C ALA A 15 13.38 -5.80 -19.43
N VAL A 16 14.48 -5.20 -19.84
CA VAL A 16 15.56 -5.87 -20.54
C VAL A 16 16.01 -7.13 -19.79
N GLY A 17 15.82 -8.31 -20.39
CA GLY A 17 16.69 -9.45 -20.11
C GLY A 17 16.10 -10.69 -19.46
N THR A 18 14.80 -10.82 -19.24
CA THR A 18 14.23 -12.13 -18.89
C THR A 18 13.08 -12.47 -19.82
N ALA A 19 13.43 -12.99 -21.01
CA ALA A 19 12.49 -13.77 -21.81
C ALA A 19 11.98 -14.90 -20.90
N SER A 20 10.80 -14.74 -20.33
CA SER A 20 10.24 -15.73 -19.41
C SER A 20 9.95 -17.00 -20.23
N ALA A 21 10.59 -18.11 -19.86
CA ALA A 21 10.33 -19.43 -20.40
C ALA A 21 8.89 -19.92 -20.11
N TYR A 22 8.07 -19.10 -19.46
CA TYR A 22 6.73 -19.41 -19.03
C TYR A 22 5.68 -18.80 -19.96
N SER A 23 4.54 -19.47 -20.06
CA SER A 23 3.38 -18.85 -20.71
C SER A 23 3.04 -17.54 -19.98
N PRO A 24 2.52 -16.51 -20.69
CA PRO A 24 2.27 -15.21 -20.10
C PRO A 24 1.38 -15.24 -18.85
N LEU A 25 0.43 -16.14 -18.79
CA LEU A 25 -0.46 -16.31 -17.64
C LEU A 25 0.29 -16.91 -16.44
N LEU A 26 1.14 -17.89 -16.66
CA LEU A 26 1.98 -18.47 -15.61
C LEU A 26 3.03 -17.47 -15.14
N GLY A 27 3.62 -16.70 -16.06
CA GLY A 27 4.53 -15.60 -15.74
C GLY A 27 3.89 -14.55 -14.85
N PHE A 28 2.62 -14.21 -15.06
CA PHE A 28 1.87 -13.32 -14.19
C PHE A 28 1.78 -13.88 -12.76
N PHE A 29 1.38 -15.13 -12.56
CA PHE A 29 1.28 -15.73 -11.23
C PHE A 29 2.64 -15.86 -10.55
N VAL A 30 3.68 -16.26 -11.27
CA VAL A 30 5.04 -16.35 -10.75
C VAL A 30 5.52 -14.98 -10.26
N ARG A 31 5.25 -13.92 -11.02
CA ARG A 31 5.61 -12.56 -10.61
C ARG A 31 4.77 -12.04 -9.44
N GLN A 32 3.50 -12.44 -9.30
CA GLN A 32 2.72 -12.11 -8.10
C GLN A 32 3.29 -12.79 -6.85
N GLY A 33 3.90 -13.97 -7.00
CA GLY A 33 4.61 -14.66 -5.93
C GLY A 33 5.93 -14.02 -5.47
N THR A 34 6.39 -12.95 -6.13
CA THR A 34 7.66 -12.30 -5.79
C THR A 34 7.69 -11.65 -4.40
N SER A 35 6.55 -11.51 -3.74
CA SER A 35 6.48 -11.02 -2.34
C SER A 35 7.32 -11.88 -1.38
N ILE A 36 7.46 -13.18 -1.67
CA ILE A 36 8.32 -14.07 -0.87
C ILE A 36 9.81 -13.68 -0.97
N ASN A 37 10.21 -13.04 -2.08
CA ASN A 37 11.57 -12.54 -2.22
C ASN A 37 11.86 -11.36 -1.29
N VAL A 38 10.83 -10.58 -0.92
CA VAL A 38 10.98 -9.51 0.06
C VAL A 38 11.41 -10.11 1.39
N ILE A 39 10.71 -11.13 1.88
CA ILE A 39 11.05 -11.85 3.13
C ILE A 39 12.48 -12.36 3.06
N LYS A 40 12.84 -13.08 1.99
CA LYS A 40 14.18 -13.63 1.81
C LYS A 40 15.27 -12.54 1.83
N TYR A 41 15.06 -11.43 1.14
CA TYR A 41 16.07 -10.37 1.08
C TYR A 41 16.12 -9.54 2.36
N THR A 42 15.02 -9.37 3.05
CA THR A 42 15.01 -8.70 4.37
C THR A 42 15.85 -9.50 5.37
N GLU A 43 15.63 -10.81 5.44
CA GLU A 43 16.43 -11.69 6.31
C GLU A 43 17.91 -11.68 5.93
N LEU A 44 18.23 -11.70 4.61
CA LEU A 44 19.61 -11.64 4.13
C LEU A 44 20.33 -10.33 4.52
N PHE A 45 19.58 -9.23 4.59
CA PHE A 45 20.11 -7.89 4.89
C PHE A 45 19.71 -7.39 6.27
N GLU A 46 19.22 -8.26 7.16
CA GLU A 46 18.72 -7.90 8.51
C GLU A 46 19.69 -7.00 9.29
N THR A 47 20.98 -7.29 9.22
CA THR A 47 22.04 -6.52 9.92
C THR A 47 22.22 -5.08 9.41
N ARG A 48 21.63 -4.74 8.27
CA ARG A 48 21.69 -3.41 7.65
C ARG A 48 20.38 -2.62 7.79
N LEU A 49 19.35 -3.24 8.37
CA LEU A 49 18.08 -2.57 8.61
C LEU A 49 18.29 -1.37 9.56
N ASN A 50 17.53 -0.33 9.33
CA ASN A 50 17.55 0.84 10.21
C ASN A 50 16.77 0.48 11.51
N PRO A 51 17.42 0.46 12.68
CA PRO A 51 16.78 0.07 13.93
C PRO A 51 15.75 1.11 14.44
N ASP A 52 15.82 2.35 13.94
CA ASP A 52 14.92 3.44 14.33
C ASP A 52 13.70 3.57 13.41
N ALA A 53 13.62 2.74 12.35
CA ALA A 53 12.50 2.75 11.41
C ALA A 53 11.37 1.84 11.89
N TYR A 54 10.13 2.31 11.71
CA TYR A 54 8.91 1.51 11.86
C TYR A 54 8.29 1.27 10.48
N TYR A 55 8.60 0.15 9.88
CA TYR A 55 8.25 -0.19 8.51
C TYR A 55 6.74 -0.38 8.32
N SER A 56 6.09 -1.00 9.31
CA SER A 56 4.64 -1.26 9.28
C SER A 56 3.78 0.02 9.38
N LEU A 57 4.36 1.12 9.83
CA LEU A 57 3.69 2.40 10.01
C LEU A 57 4.17 3.48 9.01
N TYR A 58 4.84 3.08 7.96
CA TYR A 58 5.48 3.99 7.00
C TYR A 58 4.54 5.07 6.44
N ASN A 59 3.35 4.70 5.95
CA ASN A 59 2.42 5.69 5.38
C ASN A 59 1.86 6.63 6.44
N THR A 60 1.62 6.11 7.64
CA THR A 60 1.12 6.90 8.78
C THR A 60 2.17 7.91 9.23
N LEU A 61 3.42 7.48 9.39
CA LEU A 61 4.53 8.35 9.78
C LEU A 61 4.85 9.38 8.70
N LYS A 62 4.81 8.98 7.43
CA LYS A 62 4.95 9.90 6.31
C LYS A 62 3.89 10.98 6.32
N TRP A 63 2.61 10.59 6.46
CA TRP A 63 1.53 11.58 6.55
C TRP A 63 1.70 12.51 7.74
N LEU A 64 2.13 11.97 8.88
CA LEU A 64 2.34 12.74 10.09
C LEU A 64 3.47 13.77 9.93
N SER A 65 4.60 13.38 9.32
CA SER A 65 5.73 14.28 9.03
C SER A 65 5.37 15.37 8.01
N ASP A 66 4.53 15.06 7.04
CA ASP A 66 4.05 16.03 6.04
C ASP A 66 2.92 16.93 6.57
N SER A 67 2.42 16.67 7.79
CA SER A 67 1.26 17.37 8.36
C SER A 67 1.67 18.51 9.29
N TRP A 68 0.76 19.46 9.47
CA TRP A 68 0.92 20.53 10.46
C TRP A 68 1.03 20.02 11.91
N ILE A 69 0.66 18.77 12.14
CA ILE A 69 0.71 18.10 13.44
C ILE A 69 2.16 17.90 13.90
N ASP A 70 3.07 17.57 12.98
CA ASP A 70 4.50 17.45 13.29
C ASP A 70 5.06 18.75 13.85
N HIS A 71 4.72 19.86 13.20
CA HIS A 71 5.10 21.20 13.65
C HIS A 71 4.46 21.58 14.99
N LEU A 72 3.19 21.22 15.19
CA LEU A 72 2.46 21.53 16.43
C LEU A 72 2.99 20.76 17.64
N LEU A 73 3.25 19.47 17.45
CA LEU A 73 3.70 18.58 18.52
C LEU A 73 5.23 18.52 18.66
N ASN A 74 5.95 19.19 17.75
CA ASN A 74 7.42 19.24 17.72
C ASN A 74 8.06 17.84 17.74
N LEU A 75 7.47 16.91 16.98
CA LEU A 75 7.87 15.51 16.97
C LEU A 75 9.22 15.29 16.29
N ASN A 76 9.67 16.28 15.47
CA ASN A 76 10.93 16.23 14.70
C ASN A 76 11.10 14.93 13.91
N LEU A 77 10.02 14.49 13.25
CA LEU A 77 10.04 13.30 12.43
C LEU A 77 10.83 13.58 11.14
N ASN A 78 12.14 13.54 11.24
CA ASN A 78 13.06 13.74 10.12
C ASN A 78 13.12 12.46 9.27
N PHE A 79 12.01 12.08 8.66
CA PHE A 79 11.98 10.99 7.70
C PHE A 79 12.17 11.54 6.30
N GLU A 80 13.12 10.99 5.56
CA GLU A 80 13.25 11.28 4.15
C GLU A 80 12.24 10.45 3.36
N PHE A 81 11.14 11.10 2.98
CA PHE A 81 10.10 10.51 2.16
C PHE A 81 10.24 11.06 0.74
N GLY A 82 10.94 10.35 -0.09
CA GLY A 82 11.18 10.72 -1.46
C GLY A 82 10.58 9.77 -2.48
N ARG A 83 10.80 10.10 -3.74
CA ARG A 83 10.69 9.13 -4.82
C ARG A 83 11.84 8.13 -4.69
N GLN A 84 11.72 6.99 -5.35
CA GLN A 84 12.75 5.98 -5.47
C GLN A 84 14.12 6.63 -5.84
N SER A 85 14.99 6.77 -4.86
CA SER A 85 16.29 7.44 -4.97
C SER A 85 17.31 6.73 -4.09
N LEU A 86 18.60 7.08 -4.30
CA LEU A 86 19.66 6.55 -3.46
C LEU A 86 19.52 6.99 -2.00
N GLU A 87 19.05 8.21 -1.76
CA GLU A 87 18.87 8.78 -0.42
C GLU A 87 17.81 8.01 0.36
N THR A 88 16.64 7.76 -0.27
CA THR A 88 15.56 7.00 0.37
C THR A 88 15.94 5.54 0.63
N ALA A 89 16.76 4.94 -0.25
CA ALA A 89 17.24 3.58 -0.05
C ALA A 89 18.25 3.48 1.11
N ILE A 90 19.13 4.48 1.26
CA ILE A 90 20.15 4.51 2.31
C ILE A 90 19.54 4.89 3.65
N SER A 91 18.56 5.80 3.69
CA SER A 91 17.85 6.15 4.92
C SER A 91 17.16 4.94 5.56
N GLY A 92 16.81 3.94 4.74
CA GLY A 92 16.24 2.68 5.19
C GLY A 92 14.90 2.85 5.93
N THR A 93 14.15 3.91 5.66
CA THR A 93 12.84 4.18 6.30
C THR A 93 11.69 3.42 5.66
N TYR A 94 11.86 2.98 4.41
CA TYR A 94 10.87 2.23 3.66
C TYR A 94 11.43 0.85 3.24
N LEU A 95 10.82 -0.22 3.71
CA LEU A 95 11.29 -1.58 3.49
C LEU A 95 11.42 -1.93 2.00
N ALA A 96 10.47 -1.51 1.17
CA ALA A 96 10.49 -1.78 -0.26
C ALA A 96 11.70 -1.18 -0.96
N ASP A 97 12.10 0.05 -0.61
CA ASP A 97 13.24 0.74 -1.19
C ASP A 97 14.54 0.12 -0.69
N PHE A 98 14.63 -0.14 0.62
CA PHE A 98 15.77 -0.80 1.25
C PHE A 98 16.06 -2.16 0.61
N VAL A 99 15.05 -3.03 0.55
CA VAL A 99 15.19 -4.38 -0.01
C VAL A 99 15.53 -4.33 -1.49
N SER A 100 14.83 -3.49 -2.26
CA SER A 100 15.03 -3.39 -3.71
C SER A 100 16.43 -2.89 -4.06
N TYR A 101 16.93 -1.91 -3.34
CA TYR A 101 18.27 -1.36 -3.54
C TYR A 101 19.36 -2.37 -3.17
N ASN A 102 19.25 -2.99 -1.99
CA ASN A 102 20.25 -3.96 -1.56
C ASN A 102 20.27 -5.24 -2.42
N ALA A 103 19.13 -5.64 -2.96
CA ALA A 103 19.03 -6.80 -3.84
C ALA A 103 19.57 -6.51 -5.26
N ASN A 104 19.22 -5.36 -5.84
CA ASN A 104 19.69 -4.96 -7.17
C ASN A 104 19.66 -3.42 -7.33
N PRO A 105 20.79 -2.73 -7.03
CA PRO A 105 20.86 -1.28 -7.08
C PRO A 105 20.56 -0.68 -8.47
N THR A 106 21.05 -1.32 -9.52
CA THR A 106 20.86 -0.82 -10.90
C THR A 106 19.40 -0.86 -11.31
N THR A 107 18.73 -1.96 -11.04
CA THR A 107 17.31 -2.13 -11.34
C THR A 107 16.45 -1.20 -10.49
N TYR A 108 16.81 -1.00 -9.22
CA TYR A 108 16.13 -0.06 -8.34
C TYR A 108 16.20 1.38 -8.87
N LEU A 109 17.38 1.85 -9.26
CA LEU A 109 17.58 3.22 -9.78
C LEU A 109 16.88 3.47 -11.13
N THR A 110 16.52 2.41 -11.87
CA THR A 110 15.67 2.53 -13.07
C THR A 110 14.17 2.59 -12.78
N GLY A 111 13.78 2.60 -11.51
CA GLY A 111 12.37 2.73 -11.10
C GLY A 111 11.66 1.39 -10.88
N MET A 112 12.39 0.27 -10.86
CA MET A 112 11.83 -1.06 -10.60
C MET A 112 12.21 -1.54 -9.20
N GLY A 113 11.29 -2.28 -8.54
CA GLY A 113 11.53 -2.82 -7.21
C GLY A 113 10.65 -4.01 -6.90
N TYR A 114 10.95 -4.65 -5.76
CA TYR A 114 10.21 -5.83 -5.30
C TYR A 114 8.88 -5.48 -4.63
N GLY A 115 8.71 -4.22 -4.21
CA GLY A 115 7.58 -3.80 -3.36
C GLY A 115 7.84 -4.15 -1.90
N SER A 116 6.80 -4.00 -1.08
CA SER A 116 6.85 -4.39 0.32
C SER A 116 6.01 -5.64 0.59
N CYS A 117 6.02 -6.11 1.85
CA CYS A 117 5.18 -7.19 2.33
C CYS A 117 4.81 -6.91 3.79
N TYR A 118 3.52 -6.75 4.06
CA TYR A 118 3.06 -6.38 5.40
C TYR A 118 3.44 -7.40 6.49
N LEU A 119 3.53 -8.68 6.12
CA LEU A 119 3.96 -9.72 7.06
C LEU A 119 5.39 -9.51 7.51
N GLU A 120 6.25 -9.16 6.56
CA GLU A 120 7.66 -8.91 6.83
C GLU A 120 7.87 -7.64 7.64
N GLU A 121 7.16 -6.57 7.29
CA GLU A 121 7.20 -5.34 8.07
C GLU A 121 6.81 -5.55 9.53
N LEU A 122 5.71 -6.28 9.76
CA LEU A 122 5.27 -6.62 11.11
C LEU A 122 6.26 -7.51 11.84
N TYR A 123 6.93 -8.41 11.11
CA TYR A 123 7.93 -9.29 11.70
C TYR A 123 9.18 -8.51 12.11
N VAL A 124 9.67 -7.63 11.27
CA VAL A 124 10.83 -6.77 11.55
C VAL A 124 10.56 -5.84 12.73
N ASP A 125 9.38 -5.20 12.77
CA ASP A 125 9.05 -4.22 13.81
C ASP A 125 8.71 -4.88 15.16
N PHE A 126 7.98 -6.00 15.16
CA PHE A 126 7.36 -6.56 16.38
C PHE A 126 7.52 -8.07 16.51
N GLY A 127 8.26 -8.73 15.62
CA GLY A 127 8.45 -10.17 15.62
C GLY A 127 7.16 -10.94 15.34
N TYR A 128 7.13 -12.21 15.73
CA TYR A 128 5.96 -13.09 15.54
C TYR A 128 4.68 -12.60 16.21
N ILE A 129 4.81 -11.87 17.31
CA ILE A 129 3.64 -11.28 18.02
C ILE A 129 3.00 -10.21 17.13
N GLY A 130 3.81 -9.36 16.48
CA GLY A 130 3.34 -8.37 15.54
C GLY A 130 2.60 -8.99 14.36
N VAL A 131 3.16 -10.04 13.78
CA VAL A 131 2.52 -10.80 12.69
C VAL A 131 1.17 -11.35 13.13
N PHE A 132 1.09 -11.98 14.31
CA PHE A 132 -0.16 -12.51 14.83
C PHE A 132 -1.21 -11.41 15.04
N LEU A 133 -0.87 -10.35 15.77
CA LEU A 133 -1.79 -9.25 16.06
C LEU A 133 -2.21 -8.51 14.79
N GLY A 134 -1.28 -8.26 13.88
CA GLY A 134 -1.57 -7.61 12.60
C GLY A 134 -2.56 -8.42 11.75
N ASN A 135 -2.41 -9.74 11.68
CA ASN A 135 -3.36 -10.60 10.97
C ASN A 135 -4.74 -10.63 11.64
N VAL A 136 -4.79 -10.57 12.98
CA VAL A 136 -6.08 -10.42 13.70
C VAL A 136 -6.76 -9.11 13.33
N ILE A 137 -6.02 -8.00 13.30
CA ILE A 137 -6.52 -6.69 12.87
C ILE A 137 -7.06 -6.77 11.44
N TYR A 138 -6.30 -7.32 10.49
CA TYR A 138 -6.76 -7.51 9.12
C TYR A 138 -8.01 -8.38 9.03
N GLY A 139 -8.07 -9.46 9.79
CA GLY A 139 -9.25 -10.33 9.85
C GLY A 139 -10.50 -9.60 10.35
N ILE A 140 -10.37 -8.81 11.41
CA ILE A 140 -11.47 -7.99 11.94
C ILE A 140 -11.91 -6.96 10.89
N LEU A 141 -10.96 -6.27 10.26
CA LEU A 141 -11.26 -5.29 9.22
C LEU A 141 -12.02 -5.93 8.05
N LEU A 142 -11.57 -7.08 7.56
CA LEU A 142 -12.25 -7.83 6.50
C LEU A 142 -13.68 -8.19 6.91
N CYS A 143 -13.89 -8.71 8.12
CA CYS A 143 -15.23 -9.04 8.63
C CYS A 143 -16.14 -7.82 8.69
N VAL A 144 -15.64 -6.69 9.19
CA VAL A 144 -16.40 -5.43 9.28
C VAL A 144 -16.74 -4.90 7.88
N LEU A 145 -15.80 -4.94 6.96
CA LEU A 145 -15.99 -4.47 5.58
C LEU A 145 -16.99 -5.34 4.82
N LEU A 146 -16.87 -6.67 4.93
CA LEU A 146 -17.79 -7.60 4.29
C LEU A 146 -19.21 -7.44 4.86
N LYS A 147 -19.34 -7.30 6.18
CA LYS A 147 -20.63 -7.04 6.82
C LYS A 147 -21.27 -5.73 6.33
N ASN A 148 -20.46 -4.69 6.17
CA ASN A 148 -20.95 -3.40 5.67
C ASN A 148 -21.28 -3.44 4.17
N ALA A 149 -20.51 -4.17 3.36
CA ALA A 149 -20.76 -4.32 1.93
C ALA A 149 -22.03 -5.13 1.63
N VAL A 150 -22.33 -6.14 2.46
CA VAL A 150 -23.53 -6.97 2.30
C VAL A 150 -24.80 -6.26 2.82
N ASN A 151 -24.66 -5.30 3.71
CA ASN A 151 -25.77 -4.57 4.30
C ASN A 151 -26.38 -3.58 3.30
N ARG A 152 -27.42 -4.00 2.58
CA ARG A 152 -28.06 -3.33 1.43
C ARG A 152 -28.66 -1.94 1.72
N GLY A 153 -28.60 -1.44 2.95
CA GLY A 153 -29.29 -0.23 3.35
C GLY A 153 -28.59 1.11 3.07
N ASN A 154 -27.27 1.11 2.78
CA ASN A 154 -26.54 2.37 2.62
C ASN A 154 -25.44 2.25 1.59
N ILE A 155 -25.64 2.92 0.44
CA ILE A 155 -24.71 2.93 -0.70
C ILE A 155 -23.31 3.44 -0.32
N TRP A 156 -23.22 4.36 0.65
CA TRP A 156 -21.95 4.92 1.10
C TRP A 156 -21.10 3.91 1.88
N ARG A 157 -21.76 3.04 2.66
CA ARG A 157 -21.06 1.94 3.34
C ARG A 157 -20.48 0.95 2.32
N ILE A 158 -21.22 0.69 1.25
CA ILE A 158 -20.76 -0.17 0.16
C ILE A 158 -19.57 0.50 -0.55
N ALA A 159 -19.65 1.79 -0.87
CA ALA A 159 -18.59 2.52 -1.55
C ALA A 159 -17.30 2.56 -0.70
N ILE A 160 -17.39 2.87 0.59
CA ILE A 160 -16.25 2.84 1.52
C ILE A 160 -15.69 1.42 1.63
N GLY A 161 -16.56 0.41 1.74
CA GLY A 161 -16.15 -0.99 1.79
C GLY A 161 -15.35 -1.41 0.55
N LEU A 162 -15.82 -1.06 -0.64
CA LEU A 162 -15.13 -1.37 -1.89
C LEU A 162 -13.78 -0.65 -2.00
N PHE A 163 -13.70 0.60 -1.53
CA PHE A 163 -12.44 1.35 -1.49
C PHE A 163 -11.41 0.68 -0.57
N MET A 164 -11.82 0.21 0.61
CA MET A 164 -10.93 -0.47 1.55
C MET A 164 -10.53 -1.86 1.08
N ILE A 165 -11.41 -2.60 0.40
CA ILE A 165 -11.12 -3.94 -0.12
C ILE A 165 -9.91 -3.90 -1.06
N ASP A 166 -9.79 -2.90 -1.93
CA ASP A 166 -8.64 -2.76 -2.84
C ASP A 166 -7.32 -2.70 -2.07
N ALA A 167 -7.25 -1.92 -1.00
CA ALA A 167 -6.06 -1.81 -0.16
C ALA A 167 -5.71 -3.15 0.53
N ILE A 168 -6.72 -3.87 1.01
CA ILE A 168 -6.51 -5.16 1.69
C ILE A 168 -6.04 -6.23 0.72
N PHE A 169 -6.57 -6.28 -0.50
CA PHE A 169 -6.08 -7.21 -1.52
C PHE A 169 -4.65 -6.93 -1.97
N LYS A 170 -4.20 -5.69 -1.86
CA LYS A 170 -2.81 -5.29 -2.14
C LYS A 170 -1.87 -5.54 -0.97
N ALA A 171 -2.38 -5.81 0.24
CA ALA A 171 -1.58 -5.98 1.46
C ALA A 171 -0.37 -6.91 1.31
N PRO A 172 -0.43 -8.08 0.64
CA PRO A 172 0.74 -8.93 0.46
C PRO A 172 1.91 -8.28 -0.28
N ARG A 173 1.66 -7.15 -0.97
CA ARG A 173 2.68 -6.37 -1.71
C ARG A 173 2.67 -4.88 -1.34
N ALA A 174 2.15 -4.55 -0.19
CA ALA A 174 2.03 -3.21 0.32
C ALA A 174 2.46 -3.15 1.78
N THR A 175 2.58 -1.96 2.32
CA THR A 175 2.81 -1.73 3.75
C THR A 175 1.59 -2.15 4.57
N PHE A 176 1.82 -2.53 5.81
CA PHE A 176 0.74 -2.93 6.73
C PHE A 176 -0.32 -1.84 6.88
N ASP A 177 0.08 -0.59 6.95
CA ASP A 177 -0.81 0.55 7.12
C ASP A 177 -1.37 1.13 5.80
N ALA A 178 -1.17 0.44 4.66
CA ALA A 178 -1.63 0.93 3.35
C ALA A 178 -3.14 1.18 3.30
N PHE A 179 -3.94 0.41 4.03
CA PHE A 179 -5.38 0.60 4.10
C PHE A 179 -5.77 1.87 4.87
N PHE A 180 -5.02 2.27 5.90
CA PHE A 180 -5.16 3.56 6.58
C PHE A 180 -4.59 4.69 5.73
N GLY A 181 -3.42 4.51 5.14
CA GLY A 181 -2.78 5.49 4.29
C GLY A 181 -3.72 6.04 3.21
N SER A 182 -4.58 5.19 2.66
CA SER A 182 -5.59 5.61 1.70
C SER A 182 -6.59 6.64 2.25
N PHE A 183 -6.86 6.64 3.55
CA PHE A 183 -7.76 7.62 4.19
C PHE A 183 -7.06 8.87 4.70
N LEU A 184 -5.76 8.81 4.92
CA LEU A 184 -5.00 9.96 5.42
C LEU A 184 -4.85 11.05 4.36
N TYR A 185 -4.80 10.67 3.08
CA TYR A 185 -4.61 11.62 1.99
C TYR A 185 -5.94 12.07 1.39
N PHE A 186 -6.16 13.39 1.36
CA PHE A 186 -7.35 14.00 0.77
C PHE A 186 -7.61 13.57 -0.68
N ASN A 187 -6.56 13.35 -1.45
CA ASN A 187 -6.67 12.89 -2.84
C ASN A 187 -7.43 11.58 -2.99
N SER A 188 -7.44 10.74 -1.96
CA SER A 188 -8.12 9.45 -1.99
C SER A 188 -9.61 9.56 -1.66
N TRP A 189 -9.98 10.27 -0.61
CA TRP A 189 -11.39 10.38 -0.18
C TRP A 189 -12.09 11.66 -0.66
N GLY A 190 -11.34 12.67 -1.12
CA GLY A 190 -11.89 13.93 -1.63
C GLY A 190 -12.90 13.74 -2.77
N PRO A 191 -12.62 12.92 -3.79
CA PRO A 191 -13.59 12.60 -4.85
C PRO A 191 -14.89 12.01 -4.32
N PHE A 192 -14.83 11.14 -3.29
CA PHE A 192 -16.02 10.59 -2.65
C PHE A 192 -16.85 11.66 -1.95
N LEU A 193 -16.19 12.61 -1.27
CA LEU A 193 -16.85 13.74 -0.64
C LEU A 193 -17.55 14.63 -1.68
N LEU A 194 -16.88 14.92 -2.79
CA LEU A 194 -17.46 15.71 -3.87
C LEU A 194 -18.70 15.03 -4.47
N ILE A 195 -18.62 13.72 -4.74
CA ILE A 195 -19.76 12.95 -5.24
C ILE A 195 -20.89 12.97 -4.20
N PHE A 196 -20.58 12.82 -2.92
CA PHE A 196 -21.57 12.89 -1.86
C PHE A 196 -22.32 14.22 -1.82
N ILE A 197 -21.57 15.32 -1.84
CA ILE A 197 -22.16 16.68 -1.87
C ILE A 197 -23.03 16.86 -3.12
N PHE A 198 -22.52 16.47 -4.28
CA PHE A 198 -23.23 16.62 -5.56
C PHE A 198 -24.55 15.83 -5.57
N VAL A 199 -24.53 14.57 -5.16
CA VAL A 199 -25.73 13.72 -5.08
C VAL A 199 -26.75 14.30 -4.11
N ASN A 200 -26.32 14.75 -2.93
CA ASN A 200 -27.26 15.34 -1.96
C ASN A 200 -27.87 16.65 -2.47
N VAL A 201 -27.10 17.50 -3.10
CA VAL A 201 -27.58 18.76 -3.70
C VAL A 201 -28.59 18.46 -4.80
N CYS A 202 -28.30 17.52 -5.69
CA CYS A 202 -29.22 17.14 -6.77
C CYS A 202 -30.51 16.51 -6.25
N MET A 203 -30.42 15.61 -5.25
CA MET A 203 -31.61 14.97 -4.67
C MET A 203 -32.48 15.96 -3.89
N THR A 204 -31.87 16.89 -3.15
CA THR A 204 -32.61 17.93 -2.43
C THR A 204 -33.35 18.88 -3.38
N LYS A 205 -32.75 19.18 -4.54
CA LYS A 205 -33.39 20.02 -5.55
C LYS A 205 -34.57 19.32 -6.20
N ASN A 206 -34.48 18.00 -6.46
CA ASN A 206 -35.55 17.24 -7.10
C ASN A 206 -36.79 17.09 -6.18
N ASN A 207 -36.60 16.94 -4.87
CA ASN A 207 -37.68 16.87 -3.89
C ASN A 207 -38.44 18.19 -3.71
N ARG A 208 -37.92 19.33 -4.18
CA ARG A 208 -38.63 20.61 -4.15
C ARG A 208 -39.61 20.79 -5.31
N TYR A 209 -39.47 20.00 -6.39
CA TYR A 209 -40.38 20.07 -7.55
C TYR A 209 -41.54 19.07 -7.46
N VAL A 210 -41.58 18.22 -6.44
CA VAL A 210 -42.61 17.18 -6.24
C VAL A 210 -43.58 17.59 -5.12
N ARG A 211 -43.41 18.78 -4.53
CA ARG A 211 -44.40 19.42 -3.62
C ARG A 211 -45.00 20.63 -4.32
#